data_038d15b8a57a81a94be49566c330ebe9
#
_entry.id   038d15b8a57a81a94be49566c330ebe9
#
_cell.length_a   1.000
_cell.length_b   1.000
_cell.length_c   1.000
_cell.angle_alpha   90.00
_cell.angle_beta   90.00
_cell.angle_gamma   90.00
#
_symmetry.space_group_name_H-M   'P 1'
#
loop_
_entity.id
_entity.type
_entity.pdbx_description
1 polymer ?
#
loop_
_entity_poly.entity_id
_entity_poly.type
_entity_poly.pdbx_seq_one_letter_code
_entity_poly.pdbx_strand_id
1 'polypeptide(L)'
;MKGKEERKELLKWLIKRVLLVIPVTCILLWIYAVCQTSSIKDQTKIGVTYMTMNNEFYKSIHSEISRIADEKEALVYVRDPELDEKRQSQQIDDFCAQKVNVIVINPVK
;
A
#
# COMPACT_ATOMS: atom_id res chain seq x y z
N MET A 1 17.00 59.07 19.99
CA MET A 1 17.11 58.57 18.61
C MET A 1 17.81 57.21 18.51
N LYS A 2 18.76 56.87 19.36
CA LYS A 2 19.40 55.54 19.38
C LYS A 2 18.39 54.35 19.59
N GLY A 3 17.37 54.49 20.39
CA GLY A 3 16.42 53.43 20.67
C GLY A 3 15.51 53.04 19.51
N LYS A 4 15.27 53.90 18.52
CA LYS A 4 14.49 53.54 17.31
C LYS A 4 15.30 52.74 16.30
N GLU A 5 16.56 52.98 16.16
CA GLU A 5 17.46 52.20 15.27
C GLU A 5 17.77 50.83 15.83
N GLU A 6 17.98 50.70 17.14
CA GLU A 6 18.18 49.44 17.82
C GLU A 6 16.92 48.53 17.73
N ARG A 7 15.73 49.10 17.85
CA ARG A 7 14.47 48.37 17.66
C ARG A 7 14.30 47.88 16.23
N LYS A 8 14.69 48.65 15.21
CA LYS A 8 14.64 48.24 13.80
C LYS A 8 15.59 47.10 13.53
N GLU A 9 16.78 47.14 14.07
CA GLU A 9 17.78 46.06 13.89
C GLU A 9 17.34 44.76 14.62
N LEU A 10 16.78 44.86 15.82
CA LEU A 10 16.18 43.74 16.53
C LEU A 10 15.01 43.12 15.73
N LEU A 11 14.11 43.94 15.19
CA LEU A 11 13.01 43.50 14.35
C LEU A 11 13.51 42.79 13.07
N LYS A 12 14.50 43.31 12.38
CA LYS A 12 15.11 42.67 11.22
C LYS A 12 15.73 41.33 11.59
N TRP A 13 16.42 41.25 12.70
CA TRP A 13 17.02 40.02 13.20
C TRP A 13 15.97 38.96 13.56
N LEU A 14 14.89 39.36 14.26
CA LEU A 14 13.75 38.48 14.59
C LEU A 14 13.04 38.01 13.34
N ILE A 15 12.80 38.89 12.35
CA ILE A 15 12.17 38.52 11.07
C ILE A 15 13.03 37.52 10.32
N LYS A 16 14.36 37.70 10.26
CA LYS A 16 15.29 36.74 9.64
C LYS A 16 15.22 35.37 10.32
N ARG A 17 15.17 35.33 11.66
CA ARG A 17 15.05 34.08 12.43
C ARG A 17 13.71 33.39 12.19
N VAL A 18 12.62 34.11 12.19
CA VAL A 18 11.28 33.59 11.92
C VAL A 18 11.18 33.07 10.49
N LEU A 19 11.75 33.78 9.50
CA LEU A 19 11.78 33.35 8.11
C LEU A 19 12.61 32.07 7.89
N LEU A 20 13.61 31.79 8.74
CA LEU A 20 14.37 30.54 8.70
C LEU A 20 13.64 29.39 9.40
N VAL A 21 12.91 29.66 10.47
CA VAL A 21 12.20 28.63 11.27
C VAL A 21 10.95 28.12 10.56
N ILE A 22 10.20 29.00 9.89
CA ILE A 22 8.96 28.63 9.19
C ILE A 22 9.20 27.58 8.11
N PRO A 23 10.16 27.70 7.17
CA PRO A 23 10.38 26.67 6.14
C PRO A 23 10.88 25.35 6.75
N VAL A 24 11.69 25.39 7.80
CA VAL A 24 12.18 24.18 8.48
C VAL A 24 11.02 23.44 9.14
N THR A 25 10.13 24.14 9.85
CA THR A 25 8.94 23.54 10.47
C THR A 25 7.97 23.00 9.42
N CYS A 26 7.78 23.69 8.29
CA CYS A 26 6.95 23.21 7.20
C CYS A 26 7.52 21.92 6.56
N ILE A 27 8.83 21.85 6.38
CA ILE A 27 9.52 20.65 5.85
C ILE A 27 9.37 19.49 6.83
N LEU A 28 9.56 19.72 8.13
CA LEU A 28 9.40 18.69 9.16
C LEU A 28 7.96 18.17 9.24
N LEU A 29 6.97 19.07 9.16
CA LEU A 29 5.56 18.69 9.11
C LEU A 29 5.22 17.92 7.84
N TRP A 30 5.80 18.31 6.71
CA TRP A 30 5.63 17.60 5.44
C TRP A 30 6.22 16.20 5.50
N ILE A 31 7.45 16.04 6.02
CA ILE A 31 8.09 14.75 6.24
C ILE A 31 7.25 13.89 7.20
N TYR A 32 6.75 14.46 8.28
CA TYR A 32 5.89 13.78 9.23
C TYR A 32 4.59 13.30 8.58
N ALA A 33 3.94 14.14 7.78
CA ALA A 33 2.73 13.78 7.03
C ALA A 33 3.00 12.66 6.02
N VAL A 34 4.14 12.72 5.29
CA VAL A 34 4.54 11.67 4.34
C VAL A 34 4.86 10.36 5.08
N CYS A 35 5.53 10.40 6.21
CA CYS A 35 5.77 9.21 7.04
C CYS A 35 4.49 8.59 7.59
N GLN A 36 3.51 9.39 7.94
CA GLN A 36 2.19 8.90 8.38
C GLN A 36 1.42 8.23 7.23
N THR A 37 1.54 8.77 6.02
CA THR A 37 0.89 8.18 4.83
C THR A 37 1.59 6.89 4.37
N SER A 38 2.85 6.70 4.75
CA SER A 38 3.63 5.50 4.45
C SER A 38 3.35 4.33 5.41
N SER A 39 2.45 4.49 6.36
CA SER A 39 1.83 3.37 7.07
C SER A 39 0.83 2.70 6.12
N ILE A 40 1.34 2.18 4.99
CA ILE A 40 0.66 1.14 4.22
C ILE A 40 0.62 -0.02 5.20
N LYS A 41 -0.53 -0.19 5.85
CA LYS A 41 -0.85 -1.40 6.57
C LYS A 41 -0.49 -2.52 5.61
N ASP A 42 0.47 -3.35 5.97
CA ASP A 42 0.96 -4.42 5.11
C ASP A 42 -0.20 -5.41 4.94
N GLN A 43 -1.01 -5.16 3.89
CA GLN A 43 -2.21 -5.92 3.63
C GLN A 43 -1.81 -7.33 3.24
N THR A 44 -2.41 -8.31 3.89
CA THR A 44 -2.23 -9.72 3.54
C THR A 44 -2.63 -9.94 2.09
N LYS A 45 -1.74 -10.49 1.30
CA LYS A 45 -1.96 -10.82 -0.12
C LYS A 45 -2.21 -12.31 -0.26
N ILE A 46 -3.31 -12.65 -0.88
CA ILE A 46 -3.74 -14.05 -1.10
C ILE A 46 -3.80 -14.30 -2.60
N GLY A 47 -3.00 -15.22 -3.10
CA GLY A 47 -3.09 -15.70 -4.48
C GLY A 47 -4.00 -16.91 -4.55
N VAL A 48 -4.93 -16.94 -5.48
CA VAL A 48 -5.86 -18.05 -5.66
C VAL A 48 -5.85 -18.51 -7.13
N THR A 49 -5.65 -19.79 -7.34
CA THR A 49 -5.78 -20.40 -8.66
C THR A 49 -6.66 -21.65 -8.58
N TYR A 50 -7.74 -21.64 -9.34
CA TYR A 50 -8.69 -22.77 -9.46
C TYR A 50 -8.34 -23.58 -10.71
N MET A 51 -8.96 -24.75 -10.89
CA MET A 51 -8.87 -25.49 -12.15
C MET A 51 -9.41 -24.68 -13.33
N THR A 52 -10.51 -23.99 -13.10
CA THR A 52 -11.18 -23.11 -14.06
C THR A 52 -12.16 -22.21 -13.34
N MET A 53 -12.38 -21.02 -13.85
CA MET A 53 -13.45 -20.12 -13.40
C MET A 53 -14.76 -20.32 -14.18
N ASN A 54 -14.76 -21.20 -15.19
CA ASN A 54 -15.96 -21.50 -15.99
C ASN A 54 -16.87 -22.54 -15.33
N ASN A 55 -17.04 -22.44 -14.00
CA ASN A 55 -17.89 -23.31 -13.20
C ASN A 55 -18.49 -22.53 -12.03
N GLU A 56 -19.79 -22.61 -11.85
CA GLU A 56 -20.52 -21.91 -10.78
C GLU A 56 -20.04 -22.29 -9.38
N PHE A 57 -19.57 -23.53 -9.20
CA PHE A 57 -18.99 -23.97 -7.93
C PHE A 57 -17.77 -23.13 -7.53
N TYR A 58 -16.81 -22.93 -8.46
CA TYR A 58 -15.62 -22.12 -8.18
C TYR A 58 -15.94 -20.64 -8.04
N LYS A 59 -16.92 -20.13 -8.78
CA LYS A 59 -17.41 -18.75 -8.62
C LYS A 59 -17.99 -18.51 -7.23
N SER A 60 -18.75 -19.47 -6.70
CA SER A 60 -19.32 -19.39 -5.35
C SER A 60 -18.21 -19.39 -4.28
N ILE A 61 -17.21 -20.26 -4.40
CA ILE A 61 -16.05 -20.31 -3.49
C ILE A 61 -15.30 -18.98 -3.55
N HIS A 62 -15.05 -18.48 -4.75
CA HIS A 62 -14.35 -17.21 -4.94
C HIS A 62 -15.09 -16.02 -4.32
N SER A 63 -16.41 -15.98 -4.50
CA SER A 63 -17.26 -14.95 -3.88
C SER A 63 -17.13 -14.95 -2.36
N GLU A 64 -17.12 -16.12 -1.73
CA GLU A 64 -16.98 -16.23 -0.29
C GLU A 64 -15.57 -15.88 0.20
N ILE A 65 -14.52 -16.30 -0.52
CA ILE A 65 -13.14 -15.89 -0.23
C ILE A 65 -13.00 -14.38 -0.33
N SER A 66 -13.54 -13.74 -1.36
CA SER A 66 -13.51 -12.30 -1.53
C SER A 66 -14.22 -11.56 -0.41
N ARG A 67 -15.40 -12.04 0.00
CA ARG A 67 -16.17 -11.45 1.10
C ARG A 67 -15.38 -11.47 2.42
N ILE A 68 -14.77 -12.62 2.75
CA ILE A 68 -13.97 -12.76 3.97
C ILE A 68 -12.68 -11.91 3.89
N ALA A 69 -12.06 -11.86 2.72
CA ALA A 69 -10.88 -11.05 2.50
C ALA A 69 -11.16 -9.55 2.69
N ASP A 70 -12.28 -9.06 2.18
CA ASP A 70 -12.73 -7.68 2.37
C ASP A 70 -12.95 -7.36 3.86
N GLU A 71 -13.60 -8.27 4.60
CA GLU A 71 -13.79 -8.11 6.05
C GLU A 71 -12.45 -8.09 6.82
N LYS A 72 -11.42 -8.76 6.31
CA LYS A 72 -10.07 -8.82 6.90
C LYS A 72 -9.10 -7.80 6.33
N GLU A 73 -9.57 -6.93 5.44
CA GLU A 73 -8.72 -5.97 4.71
C GLU A 73 -7.55 -6.65 3.97
N ALA A 74 -7.76 -7.86 3.46
CA ALA A 74 -6.79 -8.62 2.67
C ALA A 74 -7.01 -8.42 1.16
N LEU A 75 -5.95 -8.54 0.38
CA LEU A 75 -6.00 -8.48 -1.08
C LEU A 75 -6.04 -9.89 -1.66
N VAL A 76 -6.99 -10.14 -2.56
CA VAL A 76 -7.10 -11.42 -3.26
C VAL A 76 -6.76 -11.25 -4.73
N TYR A 77 -5.80 -12.04 -5.21
CA TYR A 77 -5.43 -12.13 -6.61
C TYR A 77 -5.89 -13.48 -7.15
N VAL A 78 -6.78 -13.46 -8.12
CA VAL A 78 -7.32 -14.67 -8.76
C VAL A 78 -6.68 -14.87 -10.13
N ARG A 79 -6.38 -16.12 -10.45
CA ARG A 79 -5.93 -16.56 -11.76
C ARG A 79 -6.76 -17.76 -12.23
N ASP A 80 -7.13 -17.74 -13.49
CA ASP A 80 -7.79 -18.84 -14.18
C ASP A 80 -6.80 -19.54 -15.13
N PRO A 81 -6.39 -20.80 -14.86
CA PRO A 81 -5.54 -21.56 -15.74
C PRO A 81 -6.28 -22.19 -16.92
N GLU A 82 -7.62 -22.11 -16.94
CA GLU A 82 -8.46 -22.69 -17.99
C GLU A 82 -8.16 -24.18 -18.27
N LEU A 83 -8.01 -24.96 -17.19
CA LEU A 83 -7.68 -26.38 -17.22
C LEU A 83 -6.28 -26.70 -17.80
N ASP A 84 -5.38 -25.73 -17.86
CA ASP A 84 -4.01 -25.91 -18.35
C ASP A 84 -3.03 -25.97 -17.16
N GLU A 85 -2.45 -27.16 -16.94
CA GLU A 85 -1.51 -27.41 -15.85
C GLU A 85 -0.25 -26.53 -15.94
N LYS A 86 0.26 -26.34 -17.15
CA LYS A 86 1.46 -25.51 -17.37
C LYS A 86 1.17 -24.05 -17.06
N ARG A 87 0.01 -23.55 -17.46
CA ARG A 87 -0.44 -22.20 -17.14
C ARG A 87 -0.61 -22.02 -15.64
N GLN A 88 -1.18 -23.03 -14.95
CA GLN A 88 -1.30 -22.98 -13.49
C GLN A 88 0.06 -22.91 -12.80
N SER A 89 1.04 -23.70 -13.23
CA SER A 89 2.40 -23.62 -12.71
C SER A 89 3.01 -22.23 -12.87
N GLN A 90 2.87 -21.62 -14.04
CA GLN A 90 3.34 -20.24 -14.27
C GLN A 90 2.64 -19.22 -13.36
N GLN A 91 1.34 -19.38 -13.11
CA GLN A 91 0.59 -18.51 -12.21
C GLN A 91 1.06 -18.62 -10.75
N ILE A 92 1.45 -19.82 -10.32
CA ILE A 92 2.03 -20.06 -8.99
C ILE A 92 3.39 -19.37 -8.89
N ASP A 93 4.24 -19.49 -9.90
CA ASP A 93 5.53 -18.80 -9.95
C ASP A 93 5.35 -17.28 -9.91
N ASP A 94 4.36 -16.74 -10.62
CA ASP A 94 4.01 -15.32 -10.59
C ASP A 94 3.57 -14.87 -9.18
N PHE A 95 2.78 -15.67 -8.47
CA PHE A 95 2.40 -15.38 -7.09
C PHE A 95 3.60 -15.34 -6.14
N CYS A 96 4.54 -16.28 -6.33
CA CYS A 96 5.79 -16.28 -5.58
C CYS A 96 6.64 -15.03 -5.86
N ALA A 97 6.73 -14.62 -7.12
CA ALA A 97 7.44 -13.40 -7.53
C ALA A 97 6.80 -12.13 -6.96
N GLN A 98 5.47 -12.09 -6.85
CA GLN A 98 4.70 -11.00 -6.25
C GLN A 98 4.73 -11.01 -4.72
N LYS A 99 5.36 -12.00 -4.12
CA LYS A 99 5.48 -12.17 -2.66
C LYS A 99 4.11 -12.14 -1.96
N VAL A 100 3.16 -12.91 -2.47
CA VAL A 100 1.88 -13.12 -1.77
C VAL A 100 2.12 -13.90 -0.48
N ASN A 101 1.30 -13.66 0.53
CA ASN A 101 1.46 -14.30 1.85
C ASN A 101 0.93 -15.72 1.87
N VAL A 102 -0.11 -16.00 1.08
CA VAL A 102 -0.79 -17.29 1.01
C VAL A 102 -1.15 -17.59 -0.44
N ILE A 103 -0.99 -18.84 -0.85
CA ILE A 103 -1.46 -19.35 -2.14
C ILE A 103 -2.48 -20.45 -1.90
N VAL A 104 -3.66 -20.29 -2.47
CA VAL A 104 -4.74 -21.29 -2.48
C VAL A 104 -4.78 -21.92 -3.87
N ILE A 105 -4.61 -23.22 -3.93
CA ILE A 105 -4.51 -23.97 -5.20
C ILE A 105 -5.57 -25.05 -5.23
N ASN A 106 -6.38 -25.05 -6.30
CA ASN A 106 -7.13 -26.20 -6.72
C ASN A 106 -6.45 -26.75 -7.98
N PRO A 107 -5.71 -27.87 -7.90
CA PRO A 107 -4.81 -28.30 -8.98
C PRO A 107 -5.56 -28.81 -10.21
N VAL A 108 -5.06 -28.40 -11.37
CA VAL A 108 -5.42 -29.03 -12.65
C VAL A 108 -4.75 -30.41 -12.71
N LYS A 109 -5.52 -31.43 -13.07
CA LYS A 109 -5.03 -32.81 -13.26
C LYS A 109 -4.87 -33.13 -14.74
#